data_25e89286b1a727f2ae7500468a7bf8e9
#
_entry.id   25e89286b1a727f2ae7500468a7bf8e9
#
_cell.length_a   1.000
_cell.length_b   1.000
_cell.length_c   1.000
_cell.angle_alpha   90.00
_cell.angle_beta   90.00
_cell.angle_gamma   90.00
#
_symmetry.space_group_name_H-M   'P 1'
#
loop_
_entity.id
_entity.type
_entity.pdbx_description
1 polymer ?
#
loop_
_entity_poly.entity_id
_entity_poly.type
_entity_poly.pdbx_seq_one_letter_code
_entity_poly.pdbx_strand_id
1 'polypeptide(L)'
;MKKRMIALLLCMTTVFAMTGCGNGSQKGTEAATESSVQETYNGPSSAQMDIDLSKQVTKLADYKGIDVTITGDYDVTDEQVNERTLALLNYRGVKGAEVTDRDTVQDGDLVLVDYTGYHNNEAFDGGSATDVMIDVSNNCEATQQTGYIDGFSDGLIGAKVGEETSSDVKFPDEYSNNPDLAGEMTTFKFKVKGIYKALTLDDLTDDQVKDNFTDAGIETKEDLIKNVRAMLENQAASSKSQATINEVQNY
;
A
#
# COMPACT_ATOMS: atom_id res chain seq x y z
N MET A 1 23.37 4.85 -21.52
CA MET A 1 21.93 4.73 -21.41
C MET A 1 21.56 5.02 -19.96
N LYS A 2 20.85 6.12 -19.71
CA LYS A 2 20.59 6.60 -18.34
C LYS A 2 19.32 5.92 -17.81
N LYS A 3 19.46 5.06 -16.80
CA LYS A 3 18.32 4.49 -16.07
C LYS A 3 17.65 5.60 -15.25
N ARG A 4 16.42 5.91 -15.55
CA ARG A 4 15.58 6.81 -14.74
C ARG A 4 14.92 5.96 -13.65
N MET A 5 15.36 6.15 -12.41
CA MET A 5 14.66 5.65 -11.22
C MET A 5 13.41 6.50 -11.04
N ILE A 6 12.26 5.87 -11.13
CA ILE A 6 10.98 6.46 -10.74
C ILE A 6 10.77 6.07 -9.28
N ALA A 7 10.90 7.03 -8.39
CA ALA A 7 10.54 6.86 -6.99
C ALA A 7 9.03 7.03 -6.85
N LEU A 8 8.32 5.93 -6.65
CA LEU A 8 6.89 5.95 -6.33
C LEU A 8 6.72 6.28 -4.85
N LEU A 9 6.31 7.51 -4.56
CA LEU A 9 5.97 7.95 -3.20
C LEU A 9 4.54 7.49 -2.89
N LEU A 10 4.42 6.43 -2.10
CA LEU A 10 3.12 5.91 -1.64
C LEU A 10 2.66 6.73 -0.43
N CYS A 11 1.81 7.75 -0.64
CA CYS A 11 1.08 8.41 0.45
C CYS A 11 -0.14 7.57 0.83
N MET A 12 -0.03 6.81 1.92
CA MET A 12 -1.20 6.21 2.59
C MET A 12 -1.91 7.28 3.42
N THR A 13 -3.03 7.77 2.94
CA THR A 13 -3.99 8.50 3.77
C THR A 13 -4.97 7.51 4.39
N THR A 14 -4.82 7.23 5.67
CA THR A 14 -5.80 6.49 6.47
C THR A 14 -7.05 7.34 6.66
N VAL A 15 -8.13 6.95 6.02
CA VAL A 15 -9.47 7.49 6.32
C VAL A 15 -10.06 6.68 7.47
N PHE A 16 -10.15 7.28 8.66
CA PHE A 16 -10.95 6.74 9.76
C PHE A 16 -12.43 6.98 9.47
N ALA A 17 -13.16 5.94 9.08
CA ALA A 17 -14.61 5.96 9.06
C ALA A 17 -15.14 5.51 10.42
N MET A 18 -15.68 6.45 11.19
CA MET A 18 -16.50 6.11 12.36
C MET A 18 -17.90 5.73 11.89
N THR A 19 -18.22 4.45 11.89
CA THR A 19 -19.60 3.96 11.81
C THR A 19 -20.16 3.83 13.21
N GLY A 20 -21.03 4.77 13.57
CA GLY A 20 -21.93 4.62 14.71
C GLY A 20 -23.27 4.12 14.24
N CYS A 21 -23.57 2.85 14.42
CA CYS A 21 -24.93 2.33 14.39
C CYS A 21 -25.41 2.04 15.82
N GLY A 22 -26.50 2.64 16.22
CA GLY A 22 -27.16 2.32 17.47
C GLY A 22 -28.59 2.82 17.46
N ASN A 23 -29.51 1.93 17.10
CA ASN A 23 -30.96 2.14 17.23
C ASN A 23 -31.38 1.73 18.65
N GLY A 24 -32.13 2.58 19.36
CA GLY A 24 -32.66 2.22 20.64
C GLY A 24 -33.39 3.38 21.31
N SER A 25 -34.73 3.40 21.16
CA SER A 25 -35.61 4.30 21.88
C SER A 25 -35.51 4.12 23.38
N GLN A 26 -35.32 5.19 24.16
CA GLN A 26 -36.06 5.37 25.42
C GLN A 26 -36.02 6.85 25.89
N LYS A 27 -37.17 7.31 26.36
CA LYS A 27 -37.41 8.57 27.02
C LYS A 27 -36.63 8.69 28.34
N GLY A 28 -36.11 9.84 28.62
CA GLY A 28 -35.58 10.21 29.93
C GLY A 28 -34.99 11.62 29.91
N THR A 29 -35.76 12.53 30.42
CA THR A 29 -35.46 13.93 30.69
C THR A 29 -34.33 13.99 31.74
N GLU A 30 -33.20 14.59 31.42
CA GLU A 30 -32.39 15.35 32.40
C GLU A 30 -31.36 16.22 31.66
N ALA A 31 -31.32 17.48 32.06
CA ALA A 31 -30.44 18.52 31.51
C ALA A 31 -28.99 18.26 31.87
N ALA A 32 -28.19 17.91 30.88
CA ALA A 32 -26.73 17.99 31.00
C ALA A 32 -26.28 19.37 30.51
N THR A 33 -25.81 20.16 31.45
CA THR A 33 -25.18 21.46 31.26
C THR A 33 -23.93 21.28 30.39
N GLU A 34 -24.02 21.67 29.13
CA GLU A 34 -22.81 21.85 28.29
C GLU A 34 -22.04 23.02 28.85
N SER A 35 -20.92 22.71 29.54
CA SER A 35 -19.89 23.68 29.85
C SER A 35 -19.15 24.00 28.55
N SER A 36 -19.68 24.94 27.78
CA SER A 36 -18.96 25.63 26.74
C SER A 36 -17.83 26.41 27.38
N VAL A 37 -16.59 25.98 27.24
CA VAL A 37 -15.42 26.83 27.48
C VAL A 37 -15.46 27.88 26.38
N GLN A 38 -16.11 28.98 26.69
CA GLN A 38 -16.06 30.20 25.90
C GLN A 38 -14.67 30.79 26.15
N GLU A 39 -13.74 30.55 25.25
CA GLU A 39 -12.54 31.37 25.19
C GLU A 39 -12.98 32.79 24.96
N THR A 40 -12.89 33.62 26.02
CA THR A 40 -13.12 35.04 25.91
C THR A 40 -11.97 35.64 25.13
N TYR A 41 -12.20 35.86 23.83
CA TYR A 41 -11.34 36.67 22.99
C TYR A 41 -11.31 38.11 23.54
N ASN A 42 -10.20 38.47 24.21
CA ASN A 42 -9.94 39.81 24.73
C ASN A 42 -9.26 40.73 23.69
N GLY A 43 -9.49 40.49 22.41
CA GLY A 43 -9.13 41.44 21.37
C GLY A 43 -10.12 42.60 21.28
N PRO A 44 -9.80 43.67 20.57
CA PRO A 44 -10.73 44.78 20.36
C PRO A 44 -12.04 44.18 19.81
N SER A 45 -13.14 44.50 20.50
CA SER A 45 -14.45 44.01 20.15
C SER A 45 -14.68 44.25 18.65
N SER A 46 -15.05 43.21 17.90
CA SER A 46 -15.49 43.30 16.51
C SER A 46 -16.85 44.02 16.38
N ALA A 47 -17.27 44.68 17.45
CA ALA A 47 -18.41 45.57 17.45
C ALA A 47 -18.11 46.70 16.47
N GLN A 48 -18.54 46.48 15.24
CA GLN A 48 -18.80 47.54 14.29
C GLN A 48 -17.57 48.25 13.73
N MET A 49 -16.73 47.52 13.05
CA MET A 49 -16.22 48.09 11.83
C MET A 49 -17.38 48.00 10.82
N ASP A 50 -18.07 49.12 10.65
CA ASP A 50 -19.01 49.30 9.55
C ASP A 50 -18.18 49.39 8.27
N ILE A 51 -17.72 48.19 7.81
CA ILE A 51 -16.90 48.05 6.61
C ILE A 51 -17.87 48.12 5.45
N ASP A 52 -17.93 49.31 4.86
CA ASP A 52 -18.61 49.49 3.59
C ASP A 52 -17.82 48.71 2.50
N LEU A 53 -18.19 47.45 2.30
CA LEU A 53 -17.55 46.56 1.32
C LEU A 53 -17.56 47.18 -0.06
N SER A 54 -18.51 48.05 -0.42
CA SER A 54 -18.56 48.73 -1.70
C SER A 54 -17.41 49.74 -1.89
N LYS A 55 -16.81 50.23 -0.80
CA LYS A 55 -15.63 51.10 -0.83
C LYS A 55 -14.31 50.37 -0.68
N GLN A 56 -14.35 49.14 -0.16
CA GLN A 56 -13.17 48.30 0.03
C GLN A 56 -12.85 47.43 -1.20
N VAL A 57 -13.88 46.96 -1.89
CA VAL A 57 -13.74 46.16 -3.11
C VAL A 57 -14.06 47.05 -4.30
N THR A 58 -13.06 47.72 -4.84
CA THR A 58 -13.21 48.66 -5.94
C THR A 58 -13.30 47.95 -7.31
N LYS A 59 -12.83 46.73 -7.41
CA LYS A 59 -12.91 45.90 -8.61
C LYS A 59 -12.81 44.41 -8.22
N LEU A 60 -13.81 43.63 -8.59
CA LEU A 60 -13.67 42.17 -8.64
C LEU A 60 -12.94 41.83 -9.93
N ALA A 61 -11.90 41.02 -9.84
CA ALA A 61 -11.32 40.40 -11.02
C ALA A 61 -12.37 39.50 -11.70
N ASP A 62 -12.24 39.32 -13.00
CA ASP A 62 -13.07 38.36 -13.72
C ASP A 62 -12.71 36.95 -13.21
N TYR A 63 -13.60 36.39 -12.38
CA TYR A 63 -13.42 35.07 -11.77
C TYR A 63 -14.19 33.97 -12.50
N LYS A 64 -14.88 34.32 -13.62
CA LYS A 64 -15.61 33.38 -14.47
C LYS A 64 -14.87 33.21 -15.78
N GLY A 65 -14.76 31.93 -16.23
CA GLY A 65 -14.10 31.62 -17.50
C GLY A 65 -12.58 31.78 -17.43
N ILE A 66 -11.99 31.53 -16.26
CA ILE A 66 -10.53 31.48 -16.16
C ILE A 66 -10.05 30.23 -16.88
N ASP A 67 -9.25 30.42 -17.93
CA ASP A 67 -8.57 29.34 -18.62
C ASP A 67 -7.27 29.01 -17.86
N VAL A 68 -7.19 27.80 -17.33
CA VAL A 68 -5.96 27.29 -16.66
C VAL A 68 -5.39 26.14 -17.46
N THR A 69 -4.06 26.08 -17.53
CA THR A 69 -3.34 24.97 -18.12
C THR A 69 -2.82 24.06 -17.02
N ILE A 70 -3.37 22.85 -16.94
CA ILE A 70 -2.85 21.83 -16.04
C ILE A 70 -1.80 20.99 -16.76
N THR A 71 -0.67 20.75 -16.11
CA THR A 71 0.38 19.86 -16.60
C THR A 71 0.31 18.54 -15.86
N GLY A 72 0.26 17.43 -16.58
CA GLY A 72 0.22 16.09 -16.03
C GLY A 72 -0.43 15.11 -17.00
N ASP A 73 -0.07 13.85 -16.87
CA ASP A 73 -0.75 12.76 -17.58
C ASP A 73 -1.75 12.14 -16.60
N TYR A 74 -3.03 12.22 -16.96
CA TYR A 74 -4.14 11.70 -16.17
C TYR A 74 -4.85 10.54 -16.89
N ASP A 75 -4.31 10.09 -18.01
CA ASP A 75 -4.86 8.97 -18.76
C ASP A 75 -4.43 7.65 -18.08
N VAL A 76 -5.40 6.76 -17.90
CA VAL A 76 -5.16 5.44 -17.31
C VAL A 76 -4.87 4.45 -18.42
N THR A 77 -3.67 3.90 -18.45
CA THR A 77 -3.22 2.91 -19.43
C THR A 77 -3.58 1.49 -19.03
N ASP A 78 -3.63 0.58 -20.00
CA ASP A 78 -3.82 -0.84 -19.75
C ASP A 78 -2.67 -1.42 -18.90
N GLU A 79 -1.44 -0.95 -19.10
CA GLU A 79 -0.29 -1.35 -18.31
C GLU A 79 -0.47 -1.01 -16.82
N GLN A 80 -0.89 0.22 -16.50
CA GLN A 80 -1.18 0.62 -15.11
C GLN A 80 -2.31 -0.21 -14.50
N VAL A 81 -3.35 -0.54 -15.27
CA VAL A 81 -4.45 -1.40 -14.80
C VAL A 81 -3.93 -2.80 -14.52
N ASN A 82 -3.11 -3.37 -15.40
CA ASN A 82 -2.54 -4.70 -15.25
C ASN A 82 -1.60 -4.78 -14.03
N GLU A 83 -0.68 -3.84 -13.89
CA GLU A 83 0.21 -3.74 -12.73
C GLU A 83 -0.58 -3.62 -11.42
N ARG A 84 -1.60 -2.76 -11.40
CA ARG A 84 -2.43 -2.56 -10.21
C ARG A 84 -3.25 -3.79 -9.87
N THR A 85 -3.75 -4.49 -10.88
CA THR A 85 -4.50 -5.75 -10.69
C THR A 85 -3.60 -6.83 -10.10
N LEU A 86 -2.39 -7.01 -10.65
CA LEU A 86 -1.41 -7.97 -10.11
C LEU A 86 -1.00 -7.62 -8.66
N ALA A 87 -0.76 -6.35 -8.37
CA ALA A 87 -0.45 -5.91 -7.02
C ALA A 87 -1.59 -6.21 -6.02
N LEU A 88 -2.84 -6.05 -6.45
CA LEU A 88 -4.01 -6.37 -5.63
C LEU A 88 -4.16 -7.87 -5.41
N LEU A 89 -3.93 -8.69 -6.44
CA LEU A 89 -3.95 -10.15 -6.35
C LEU A 89 -2.85 -10.65 -5.41
N ASN A 90 -1.64 -10.15 -5.53
CA ASN A 90 -0.53 -10.46 -4.63
C ASN A 90 -0.87 -10.09 -3.18
N TYR A 91 -1.41 -8.90 -2.96
CA TYR A 91 -1.84 -8.46 -1.63
C TYR A 91 -2.91 -9.38 -1.01
N ARG A 92 -3.80 -9.95 -1.83
CA ARG A 92 -4.79 -10.95 -1.41
C ARG A 92 -4.20 -12.37 -1.27
N GLY A 93 -2.90 -12.56 -1.55
CA GLY A 93 -2.22 -13.85 -1.44
C GLY A 93 -2.57 -14.83 -2.56
N VAL A 94 -3.09 -14.33 -3.69
CA VAL A 94 -3.35 -15.16 -4.87
C VAL A 94 -2.02 -15.61 -5.45
N LYS A 95 -1.83 -16.93 -5.54
CA LYS A 95 -0.58 -17.53 -6.01
C LYS A 95 -0.67 -17.83 -7.50
N GLY A 96 0.46 -17.71 -8.18
CA GLY A 96 0.63 -18.23 -9.52
C GLY A 96 0.64 -19.77 -9.55
N ALA A 97 0.89 -20.36 -10.70
CA ALA A 97 0.92 -21.80 -10.85
C ALA A 97 2.05 -22.42 -10.01
N GLU A 98 1.75 -23.51 -9.30
CA GLU A 98 2.76 -24.29 -8.60
C GLU A 98 3.65 -25.01 -9.63
N VAL A 99 4.96 -24.97 -9.37
CA VAL A 99 5.96 -25.67 -10.18
C VAL A 99 6.05 -27.11 -9.70
N THR A 100 5.57 -28.06 -10.50
CA THR A 100 5.51 -29.48 -10.14
C THR A 100 6.45 -30.37 -10.98
N ASP A 101 7.09 -29.79 -11.98
CA ASP A 101 8.00 -30.50 -12.90
C ASP A 101 9.46 -30.56 -12.39
N ARG A 102 9.77 -29.86 -11.32
CA ARG A 102 11.04 -29.85 -10.62
C ARG A 102 10.85 -29.59 -9.12
N ASP A 103 11.85 -29.96 -8.33
CA ASP A 103 11.88 -29.76 -6.87
C ASP A 103 12.87 -28.68 -6.42
N THR A 104 13.68 -28.15 -7.34
CA THR A 104 14.79 -27.23 -7.04
C THR A 104 14.45 -25.81 -7.41
N VAL A 105 14.66 -24.89 -6.46
CA VAL A 105 14.43 -23.45 -6.62
C VAL A 105 15.41 -22.85 -7.63
N GLN A 106 14.90 -22.04 -8.53
CA GLN A 106 15.65 -21.30 -9.53
C GLN A 106 15.45 -19.79 -9.38
N ASP A 107 16.33 -19.02 -10.00
CA ASP A 107 16.14 -17.59 -10.13
C ASP A 107 14.83 -17.27 -10.88
N GLY A 108 14.07 -16.29 -10.43
CA GLY A 108 12.74 -15.96 -10.97
C GLY A 108 11.57 -16.68 -10.30
N ASP A 109 11.84 -17.58 -9.36
CA ASP A 109 10.78 -18.29 -8.64
C ASP A 109 10.23 -17.47 -7.48
N LEU A 110 8.97 -17.72 -7.18
CA LEU A 110 8.35 -17.41 -5.91
C LEU A 110 8.36 -18.65 -5.02
N VAL A 111 8.93 -18.53 -3.83
CA VAL A 111 9.14 -19.69 -2.94
C VAL A 111 8.34 -19.53 -1.67
N LEU A 112 7.46 -20.49 -1.39
CA LEU A 112 6.72 -20.54 -0.14
C LEU A 112 7.59 -21.19 0.93
N VAL A 113 7.84 -20.48 2.01
CA VAL A 113 8.73 -20.92 3.08
C VAL A 113 8.15 -20.65 4.47
N ASP A 114 8.64 -21.41 5.44
CA ASP A 114 8.72 -20.98 6.83
C ASP A 114 10.19 -20.61 7.10
N TYR A 115 10.43 -19.58 7.91
CA TYR A 115 11.80 -19.21 8.28
C TYR A 115 11.94 -18.83 9.75
N THR A 116 13.16 -19.00 10.26
CA THR A 116 13.55 -18.59 11.60
C THR A 116 14.96 -18.02 11.57
N GLY A 117 15.11 -16.80 12.09
CA GLY A 117 16.39 -16.13 12.25
C GLY A 117 17.05 -16.45 13.59
N TYR A 118 18.35 -16.68 13.55
CA TYR A 118 19.19 -16.99 14.71
C TYR A 118 20.34 -16.00 14.83
N HIS A 119 20.55 -15.49 16.03
CA HIS A 119 21.74 -14.73 16.40
C HIS A 119 22.45 -15.51 17.52
N ASN A 120 23.74 -15.80 17.34
CA ASN A 120 24.52 -16.62 18.30
C ASN A 120 23.87 -17.97 18.64
N ASN A 121 23.23 -18.62 17.65
CA ASN A 121 22.46 -19.87 17.74
C ASN A 121 21.17 -19.79 18.58
N GLU A 122 20.72 -18.62 18.98
CA GLU A 122 19.44 -18.41 19.63
C GLU A 122 18.48 -17.69 18.67
N ALA A 123 17.24 -18.16 18.61
CA ALA A 123 16.21 -17.50 17.80
C ALA A 123 15.88 -16.14 18.41
N PHE A 124 15.76 -15.11 17.58
CA PHE A 124 15.45 -13.77 18.04
C PHE A 124 14.01 -13.35 17.71
N ASP A 125 13.46 -12.46 18.51
CA ASP A 125 12.11 -11.95 18.35
C ASP A 125 11.96 -11.15 17.04
N GLY A 126 10.89 -11.44 16.30
CA GLY A 126 10.63 -10.82 15.00
C GLY A 126 11.42 -11.44 13.84
N GLY A 127 12.29 -12.44 14.11
CA GLY A 127 13.08 -13.14 13.10
C GLY A 127 12.39 -14.33 12.46
N SER A 128 11.12 -14.63 12.79
CA SER A 128 10.43 -15.84 12.31
C SER A 128 9.09 -15.53 11.66
N ALA A 129 8.78 -16.25 10.59
CA ALA A 129 7.46 -16.24 10.00
C ALA A 129 7.15 -17.58 9.32
N THR A 130 5.87 -17.82 9.07
CA THR A 130 5.37 -19.03 8.41
C THR A 130 4.51 -18.67 7.20
N ASP A 131 4.50 -19.56 6.21
CA ASP A 131 3.71 -19.41 4.98
C ASP A 131 4.02 -18.11 4.21
N VAL A 132 5.29 -17.70 4.20
CA VAL A 132 5.73 -16.49 3.50
C VAL A 132 6.12 -16.83 2.07
N MET A 133 5.66 -16.03 1.13
CA MET A 133 6.06 -16.11 -0.29
C MET A 133 7.23 -15.15 -0.53
N ILE A 134 8.38 -15.70 -0.89
CA ILE A 134 9.60 -14.93 -1.18
C ILE A 134 9.84 -14.91 -2.68
N ASP A 135 10.02 -13.72 -3.23
CA ASP A 135 10.58 -13.49 -4.56
C ASP A 135 12.10 -13.57 -4.44
N VAL A 136 12.69 -14.66 -4.89
CA VAL A 136 14.14 -14.89 -4.71
C VAL A 136 14.99 -13.98 -5.56
N SER A 137 14.49 -13.51 -6.72
CA SER A 137 15.22 -12.60 -7.61
C SER A 137 15.27 -11.18 -7.08
N ASN A 138 14.21 -10.74 -6.42
CA ASN A 138 14.09 -9.38 -5.90
C ASN A 138 14.38 -9.29 -4.40
N ASN A 139 14.69 -10.40 -3.75
CA ASN A 139 14.95 -10.49 -2.30
C ASN A 139 13.88 -9.77 -1.49
N CYS A 140 12.61 -10.06 -1.76
CA CYS A 140 11.50 -9.41 -1.11
C CYS A 140 10.36 -10.39 -0.78
N GLU A 141 9.50 -9.98 0.14
CA GLU A 141 8.21 -10.62 0.37
C GLU A 141 7.29 -10.32 -0.81
N ALA A 142 6.85 -11.36 -1.53
CA ALA A 142 6.20 -11.22 -2.83
C ALA A 142 4.81 -10.57 -2.76
N THR A 143 4.07 -10.76 -1.65
CA THR A 143 2.69 -10.27 -1.52
C THR A 143 2.64 -8.77 -1.20
N GLN A 144 3.61 -8.27 -0.43
CA GLN A 144 3.66 -6.87 0.01
C GLN A 144 4.79 -6.07 -0.66
N GLN A 145 5.63 -6.72 -1.45
CA GLN A 145 6.82 -6.13 -2.09
C GLN A 145 7.78 -5.49 -1.05
N THR A 146 7.80 -6.06 0.16
CA THR A 146 8.68 -5.58 1.24
C THR A 146 10.04 -6.23 1.08
N GLY A 147 11.07 -5.42 0.85
CA GLY A 147 12.45 -5.91 0.71
C GLY A 147 13.01 -6.45 2.02
N TYR A 148 13.77 -7.53 1.90
CA TYR A 148 14.56 -8.09 2.97
C TYR A 148 15.97 -7.48 3.01
N ILE A 149 16.72 -7.79 4.05
CA ILE A 149 18.14 -7.46 4.17
C ILE A 149 18.91 -8.20 3.06
N ASP A 150 19.96 -7.58 2.53
CA ASP A 150 20.79 -8.14 1.46
C ASP A 150 21.27 -9.55 1.84
N GLY A 151 21.12 -10.49 0.91
CA GLY A 151 21.52 -11.87 1.10
C GLY A 151 20.48 -12.76 1.79
N PHE A 152 19.34 -12.24 2.22
CA PHE A 152 18.32 -13.02 2.93
C PHE A 152 17.83 -14.21 2.11
N SER A 153 17.54 -14.02 0.83
CA SER A 153 17.03 -15.08 -0.06
C SER A 153 18.12 -15.90 -0.76
N ASP A 154 19.41 -15.57 -0.59
CA ASP A 154 20.50 -16.20 -1.35
C ASP A 154 20.57 -17.72 -1.19
N GLY A 155 20.33 -18.21 0.03
CA GLY A 155 20.35 -19.64 0.33
C GLY A 155 19.14 -20.42 -0.21
N LEU A 156 18.13 -19.73 -0.75
CA LEU A 156 16.96 -20.36 -1.35
C LEU A 156 17.24 -20.88 -2.77
N ILE A 157 18.08 -20.19 -3.54
CA ILE A 157 18.43 -20.61 -4.90
C ILE A 157 19.20 -21.92 -4.82
N GLY A 158 18.71 -22.95 -5.53
CA GLY A 158 19.25 -24.30 -5.50
C GLY A 158 18.73 -25.19 -4.36
N ALA A 159 17.96 -24.64 -3.42
CA ALA A 159 17.30 -25.43 -2.37
C ALA A 159 16.18 -26.30 -2.95
N LYS A 160 15.80 -27.36 -2.22
CA LYS A 160 14.74 -28.26 -2.65
C LYS A 160 13.50 -28.18 -1.81
N VAL A 161 12.37 -28.39 -2.46
CA VAL A 161 11.08 -28.49 -1.76
C VAL A 161 11.12 -29.61 -0.73
N GLY A 162 10.70 -29.31 0.50
CA GLY A 162 10.70 -30.22 1.64
C GLY A 162 12.00 -30.25 2.43
N GLU A 163 13.08 -29.65 1.93
CA GLU A 163 14.36 -29.57 2.64
C GLU A 163 14.52 -28.25 3.40
N GLU A 164 15.48 -28.22 4.32
CA GLU A 164 15.92 -27.04 5.01
C GLU A 164 17.17 -26.46 4.35
N THR A 165 17.22 -25.15 4.26
CA THR A 165 18.40 -24.38 3.81
C THR A 165 18.62 -23.18 4.71
N SER A 166 19.71 -22.43 4.49
CA SER A 166 20.00 -21.24 5.28
C SER A 166 20.73 -20.16 4.50
N SER A 167 20.53 -18.93 4.93
CA SER A 167 21.30 -17.77 4.49
C SER A 167 21.97 -17.10 5.70
N ASP A 168 23.24 -16.71 5.56
CA ASP A 168 23.92 -15.89 6.52
C ASP A 168 23.80 -14.41 6.09
N VAL A 169 23.28 -13.59 7.00
CA VAL A 169 22.89 -12.21 6.70
C VAL A 169 23.55 -11.27 7.69
N LYS A 170 24.17 -10.21 7.20
CA LYS A 170 24.65 -9.12 8.02
C LYS A 170 23.60 -8.03 8.15
N PHE A 171 23.17 -7.72 9.38
CA PHE A 171 22.28 -6.59 9.61
C PHE A 171 22.96 -5.26 9.32
N PRO A 172 22.23 -4.22 8.89
CA PRO A 172 22.80 -2.87 8.71
C PRO A 172 23.47 -2.37 10.00
N ASP A 173 24.52 -1.58 9.87
CA ASP A 173 25.26 -1.01 11.01
C ASP A 173 24.36 -0.08 11.85
N GLU A 174 23.28 0.47 11.25
CA GLU A 174 22.22 1.20 11.93
C GLU A 174 20.90 0.46 11.74
N TYR A 175 20.43 -0.23 12.78
CA TYR A 175 19.16 -0.96 12.77
C TYR A 175 18.31 -0.60 13.97
N SER A 176 17.45 0.43 13.79
CA SER A 176 16.66 1.01 14.89
C SER A 176 15.56 0.09 15.42
N ASN A 177 15.08 -0.88 14.61
CA ASN A 177 14.04 -1.82 15.06
C ASN A 177 14.54 -2.79 16.12
N ASN A 178 15.82 -3.15 16.07
CA ASN A 178 16.50 -3.95 17.09
C ASN A 178 17.99 -3.57 17.12
N PRO A 179 18.40 -2.63 17.99
CA PRO A 179 19.78 -2.15 18.06
C PRO A 179 20.81 -3.24 18.41
N ASP A 180 20.39 -4.32 19.08
CA ASP A 180 21.28 -5.43 19.44
C ASP A 180 21.69 -6.28 18.23
N LEU A 181 20.97 -6.15 17.11
CA LEU A 181 21.30 -6.82 15.85
C LEU A 181 22.07 -5.90 14.90
N ALA A 182 22.23 -4.61 15.21
CA ALA A 182 22.92 -3.65 14.34
C ALA A 182 24.38 -4.09 14.06
N GLY A 183 24.69 -4.29 12.77
CA GLY A 183 26.01 -4.74 12.32
C GLY A 183 26.34 -6.22 12.57
N GLU A 184 25.43 -6.95 13.22
CA GLU A 184 25.66 -8.35 13.61
C GLU A 184 25.35 -9.33 12.45
N MET A 185 26.05 -10.48 12.49
CA MET A 185 25.79 -11.61 11.60
C MET A 185 24.71 -12.51 12.19
N THR A 186 23.74 -12.85 11.37
CA THR A 186 22.65 -13.76 11.73
C THR A 186 22.51 -14.85 10.69
N THR A 187 21.92 -15.97 11.08
CA THR A 187 21.61 -17.08 10.16
C THR A 187 20.10 -17.24 10.09
N PHE A 188 19.51 -17.11 8.91
CA PHE A 188 18.12 -17.47 8.68
C PHE A 188 18.04 -18.89 8.15
N LYS A 189 17.27 -19.73 8.83
CA LYS A 189 16.97 -21.09 8.36
C LYS A 189 15.58 -21.09 7.71
N PHE A 190 15.50 -21.70 6.55
CA PHE A 190 14.28 -21.81 5.78
C PHE A 190 13.85 -23.25 5.62
N LYS A 191 12.56 -23.50 5.70
CA LYS A 191 11.93 -24.74 5.25
C LYS A 191 11.16 -24.45 3.97
N VAL A 192 11.61 -24.99 2.87
CA VAL A 192 10.99 -24.79 1.55
C VAL A 192 9.72 -25.64 1.47
N LYS A 193 8.57 -25.03 1.25
CA LYS A 193 7.25 -25.70 1.20
C LYS A 193 6.74 -25.89 -0.20
N GLY A 194 7.09 -25.01 -1.14
CA GLY A 194 6.67 -25.08 -2.54
C GLY A 194 7.32 -23.99 -3.38
N ILE A 195 7.29 -24.22 -4.67
CA ILE A 195 7.80 -23.30 -5.70
C ILE A 195 6.63 -22.86 -6.56
N TYR A 196 6.54 -21.58 -6.86
CA TYR A 196 5.47 -21.00 -7.66
C TYR A 196 6.06 -20.12 -8.76
N LYS A 197 5.34 -19.99 -9.86
CA LYS A 197 5.63 -18.97 -10.87
C LYS A 197 5.05 -17.64 -10.43
N ALA A 198 5.64 -16.54 -10.91
CA ALA A 198 4.99 -15.25 -10.77
C ALA A 198 3.60 -15.31 -11.40
N LEU A 199 2.60 -14.77 -10.68
CA LEU A 199 1.24 -14.70 -11.19
C LEU A 199 1.20 -13.75 -12.39
N THR A 200 0.61 -14.21 -13.49
CA THR A 200 0.29 -13.35 -14.62
C THR A 200 -1.23 -13.22 -14.76
N LEU A 201 -1.68 -12.14 -15.43
CA LEU A 201 -3.11 -12.03 -15.70
C LEU A 201 -3.61 -13.11 -16.67
N ASP A 202 -2.74 -13.64 -17.52
CA ASP A 202 -3.13 -14.71 -18.46
C ASP A 202 -3.42 -16.02 -17.72
N ASP A 203 -2.68 -16.29 -16.66
CA ASP A 203 -2.85 -17.51 -15.83
C ASP A 203 -3.97 -17.36 -14.79
N LEU A 204 -4.47 -16.15 -14.56
CA LEU A 204 -5.52 -15.88 -13.58
C LEU A 204 -6.86 -16.49 -14.02
N THR A 205 -7.47 -17.27 -13.14
CA THR A 205 -8.77 -17.90 -13.34
C THR A 205 -9.89 -17.16 -12.62
N ASP A 206 -11.12 -17.30 -13.10
CA ASP A 206 -12.31 -16.73 -12.43
C ASP A 206 -12.53 -17.35 -11.05
N ASP A 207 -12.22 -18.62 -10.85
CA ASP A 207 -12.31 -19.26 -9.53
C ASP A 207 -11.36 -18.60 -8.52
N GLN A 208 -10.11 -18.31 -8.92
CA GLN A 208 -9.18 -17.59 -8.06
C GLN A 208 -9.68 -16.18 -7.72
N VAL A 209 -10.31 -15.48 -8.66
CA VAL A 209 -10.91 -14.18 -8.40
C VAL A 209 -12.07 -14.33 -7.44
N LYS A 210 -12.98 -15.24 -7.69
CA LYS A 210 -14.15 -15.47 -6.85
C LYS A 210 -13.77 -15.81 -5.41
N ASP A 211 -12.82 -16.72 -5.22
CA ASP A 211 -12.39 -17.16 -3.89
C ASP A 211 -11.77 -16.03 -3.07
N ASN A 212 -11.14 -15.05 -3.73
CA ASN A 212 -10.41 -13.98 -3.06
C ASN A 212 -11.14 -12.62 -3.03
N PHE A 213 -12.23 -12.44 -3.80
CA PHE A 213 -12.94 -11.17 -3.92
C PHE A 213 -14.47 -11.29 -3.73
N THR A 214 -14.95 -12.39 -3.13
CA THR A 214 -16.38 -12.58 -2.82
C THR A 214 -16.91 -11.46 -1.92
N ASP A 215 -16.10 -10.96 -1.00
CA ASP A 215 -16.40 -9.84 -0.11
C ASP A 215 -16.69 -8.53 -0.88
N ALA A 216 -16.10 -8.37 -2.06
CA ALA A 216 -16.32 -7.23 -2.95
C ALA A 216 -17.40 -7.49 -4.03
N GLY A 217 -17.96 -8.70 -4.09
CA GLY A 217 -18.93 -9.09 -5.11
C GLY A 217 -18.33 -9.20 -6.51
N ILE A 218 -17.02 -9.47 -6.61
CA ILE A 218 -16.30 -9.65 -7.87
C ILE A 218 -16.11 -11.15 -8.09
N GLU A 219 -16.59 -11.67 -9.21
CA GLU A 219 -16.61 -13.10 -9.47
C GLU A 219 -15.76 -13.50 -10.69
N THR A 220 -15.40 -12.55 -11.54
CA THR A 220 -14.64 -12.84 -12.77
C THR A 220 -13.40 -11.97 -12.90
N LYS A 221 -12.41 -12.45 -13.62
CA LYS A 221 -11.21 -11.68 -14.00
C LYS A 221 -11.56 -10.38 -14.73
N GLU A 222 -12.55 -10.44 -15.65
CA GLU A 222 -12.99 -9.26 -16.38
C GLU A 222 -13.57 -8.19 -15.44
N ASP A 223 -14.42 -8.60 -14.49
CA ASP A 223 -14.99 -7.70 -13.49
C ASP A 223 -13.91 -7.10 -12.58
N LEU A 224 -12.91 -7.89 -12.19
CA LEU A 224 -11.79 -7.40 -11.40
C LEU A 224 -11.01 -6.30 -12.15
N ILE A 225 -10.61 -6.57 -13.40
CA ILE A 225 -9.88 -5.62 -14.23
C ILE A 225 -10.71 -4.34 -14.44
N LYS A 226 -12.01 -4.48 -14.73
CA LYS A 226 -12.93 -3.35 -14.89
C LYS A 226 -13.05 -2.52 -13.61
N ASN A 227 -13.15 -3.14 -12.45
CA ASN A 227 -13.20 -2.44 -11.16
C ASN A 227 -11.89 -1.69 -10.87
N VAL A 228 -10.74 -2.32 -11.11
CA VAL A 228 -9.43 -1.69 -10.95
C VAL A 228 -9.29 -0.49 -11.89
N ARG A 229 -9.70 -0.62 -13.16
CA ARG A 229 -9.71 0.50 -14.11
C ARG A 229 -10.55 1.66 -13.61
N ALA A 230 -11.81 1.40 -13.22
CA ALA A 230 -12.70 2.43 -12.70
C ALA A 230 -12.13 3.12 -11.45
N MET A 231 -11.46 2.38 -10.58
CA MET A 231 -10.77 2.95 -9.42
C MET A 231 -9.63 3.90 -9.83
N LEU A 232 -8.78 3.51 -10.77
CA LEU A 232 -7.68 4.33 -11.26
C LEU A 232 -8.18 5.57 -11.99
N GLU A 233 -9.22 5.44 -12.83
CA GLU A 233 -9.86 6.57 -13.53
C GLU A 233 -10.47 7.58 -12.55
N ASN A 234 -11.14 7.12 -11.51
CA ASN A 234 -11.67 7.99 -10.45
C ASN A 234 -10.54 8.72 -9.68
N GLN A 235 -9.44 8.03 -9.42
CA GLN A 235 -8.26 8.63 -8.79
C GLN A 235 -7.62 9.68 -9.70
N ALA A 236 -7.46 9.38 -10.99
CA ALA A 236 -6.93 10.30 -11.98
C ALA A 236 -7.82 11.54 -12.14
N ALA A 237 -9.15 11.36 -12.21
CA ALA A 237 -10.12 12.46 -12.25
C ALA A 237 -10.06 13.35 -11.01
N SER A 238 -9.91 12.76 -9.82
CA SER A 238 -9.76 13.50 -8.57
C SER A 238 -8.46 14.30 -8.55
N SER A 239 -7.35 13.70 -8.97
CA SER A 239 -6.04 14.36 -9.07
C SER A 239 -6.06 15.50 -10.07
N LYS A 240 -6.70 15.31 -11.23
CA LYS A 240 -6.91 16.34 -12.26
C LYS A 240 -7.73 17.50 -11.74
N SER A 241 -8.82 17.20 -11.00
CA SER A 241 -9.66 18.22 -10.37
C SER A 241 -8.88 19.05 -9.36
N GLN A 242 -8.08 18.38 -8.50
CA GLN A 242 -7.26 19.07 -7.51
C GLN A 242 -6.18 19.95 -8.15
N ALA A 243 -5.53 19.47 -9.21
CA ALA A 243 -4.57 20.27 -9.99
C ALA A 243 -5.23 21.51 -10.58
N THR A 244 -6.43 21.36 -11.15
CA THR A 244 -7.21 22.48 -11.68
C THR A 244 -7.55 23.52 -10.62
N ILE A 245 -7.99 23.07 -9.44
CA ILE A 245 -8.29 23.95 -8.30
C ILE A 245 -7.04 24.71 -7.87
N ASN A 246 -5.90 24.03 -7.75
CA ASN A 246 -4.65 24.67 -7.34
C ASN A 246 -4.21 25.74 -8.35
N GLU A 247 -4.32 25.49 -9.66
CA GLU A 247 -3.99 26.48 -10.69
C GLU A 247 -4.93 27.69 -10.65
N VAL A 248 -6.22 27.46 -10.44
CA VAL A 248 -7.18 28.57 -10.28
C VAL A 248 -6.89 29.40 -9.03
N GLN A 249 -6.42 28.79 -7.92
CA GLN A 249 -6.06 29.51 -6.69
C GLN A 249 -4.77 30.31 -6.84
N ASN A 250 -3.88 29.91 -7.72
CA ASN A 250 -2.60 30.59 -7.98
C ASN A 250 -2.72 31.70 -9.04
N TYR A 251 -3.88 31.80 -9.75
CA TYR A 251 -4.17 32.83 -10.73
C TYR A 251 -4.55 34.15 -10.08
#